data_f3a748aecdd8313d63b7e4a67a981996
#
_entry.id   f3a748aecdd8313d63b7e4a67a981996
#
_cell.length_a   1.000
_cell.length_b   1.000
_cell.length_c   1.000
_cell.angle_alpha   90.00
_cell.angle_beta   90.00
_cell.angle_gamma   90.00
#
_symmetry.space_group_name_H-M   'P 1'
#
loop_
_entity.id
_entity.type
_entity.pdbx_description
1 polymer ?
#
loop_
_entity_poly.entity_id
_entity_poly.type
_entity_poly.pdbx_seq_one_letter_code
_entity_poly.pdbx_strand_id
1 'polypeptide(L)'
;TLSGFDAPYVPGWDCHGLPIEHMVEKKKGKVGQKINADDFRAACREYADQQIEKQKVDFKRLGIIGDWDNPYLTKNFKYEADIVRSLGIIVKNGHLSKGYKPVHWCTECSSALAEAEVDYKDKGSDTVDVSFEVVDDFFDLDKPVSIVIWTTTPWTLPANEAVALHPELDYVLADLGDKCFILAEDLYDSALERYGINGANKLDRVYKG
;
A
#
# COMPACT_ATOMS: atom_id res chain seq x y z
N THR A 1 -39.19 8.22 -18.46
CA THR A 1 -40.45 7.50 -18.21
C THR A 1 -41.53 8.41 -17.64
N LEU A 2 -41.31 9.12 -16.52
CA LEU A 2 -42.35 10.01 -15.93
C LEU A 2 -42.68 11.23 -16.81
N SER A 3 -41.77 11.66 -17.68
CA SER A 3 -41.95 12.74 -18.67
C SER A 3 -42.36 12.26 -20.04
N GLY A 4 -42.80 11.00 -20.18
CA GLY A 4 -43.24 10.41 -21.46
C GLY A 4 -42.17 9.91 -22.39
N PHE A 5 -40.86 9.99 -22.00
CA PHE A 5 -39.76 9.46 -22.78
C PHE A 5 -39.51 7.99 -22.45
N ASP A 6 -39.05 7.23 -23.46
CA ASP A 6 -38.52 5.89 -23.25
C ASP A 6 -37.12 5.99 -22.68
N ALA A 7 -36.97 5.71 -21.40
CA ALA A 7 -35.74 5.74 -20.64
C ALA A 7 -35.65 4.49 -19.76
N PRO A 8 -35.35 3.33 -20.35
CA PRO A 8 -35.24 2.09 -19.61
C PRO A 8 -34.09 2.16 -18.59
N TYR A 9 -34.36 1.70 -17.38
CA TYR A 9 -33.37 1.55 -16.33
C TYR A 9 -33.17 0.06 -16.05
N VAL A 10 -31.97 -0.43 -16.29
CA VAL A 10 -31.56 -1.78 -15.92
C VAL A 10 -30.67 -1.69 -14.69
N PRO A 11 -31.13 -2.16 -13.53
CA PRO A 11 -30.32 -2.15 -12.32
C PRO A 11 -29.12 -3.10 -12.48
N GLY A 12 -27.97 -2.71 -11.92
CA GLY A 12 -26.76 -3.49 -11.95
C GLY A 12 -26.12 -3.60 -10.56
N TRP A 13 -25.46 -4.74 -10.33
CA TRP A 13 -24.68 -4.98 -9.11
C TRP A 13 -23.26 -5.42 -9.43
N ASP A 14 -22.31 -4.81 -8.75
CA ASP A 14 -20.97 -5.35 -8.60
C ASP A 14 -20.99 -6.45 -7.53
N CYS A 15 -20.60 -7.66 -7.93
CA CYS A 15 -20.77 -8.88 -7.15
C CYS A 15 -19.45 -9.48 -6.67
N HIS A 16 -18.37 -8.69 -6.65
CA HIS A 16 -17.03 -9.12 -6.31
C HIS A 16 -16.39 -8.22 -5.25
N GLY A 17 -15.26 -8.67 -4.72
CA GLY A 17 -14.36 -7.87 -3.90
C GLY A 17 -14.40 -8.17 -2.41
N LEU A 18 -13.50 -7.49 -1.69
CA LEU A 18 -13.24 -7.68 -0.27
C LEU A 18 -14.48 -7.60 0.65
N PRO A 19 -15.46 -6.74 0.43
CA PRO A 19 -16.63 -6.71 1.31
C PRO A 19 -17.40 -8.02 1.34
N ILE A 20 -17.52 -8.69 0.19
CA ILE A 20 -18.17 -10.01 0.08
C ILE A 20 -17.29 -11.09 0.69
N GLU A 21 -16.03 -11.14 0.29
CA GLU A 21 -15.06 -12.14 0.74
C GLU A 21 -14.89 -12.09 2.26
N HIS A 22 -14.73 -10.91 2.83
CA HIS A 22 -14.58 -10.73 4.27
C HIS A 22 -15.78 -11.22 5.08
N MET A 23 -17.01 -10.99 4.57
CA MET A 23 -18.22 -11.48 5.22
C MET A 23 -18.37 -13.00 5.16
N VAL A 24 -17.94 -13.61 4.06
CA VAL A 24 -17.90 -15.07 3.91
C VAL A 24 -16.81 -15.67 4.79
N GLU A 25 -15.62 -15.04 4.81
CA GLU A 25 -14.50 -15.48 5.65
C GLU A 25 -14.84 -15.48 7.14
N LYS A 26 -15.54 -14.44 7.64
CA LYS A 26 -16.03 -14.39 9.01
C LYS A 26 -16.95 -15.55 9.36
N LYS A 27 -17.73 -16.05 8.40
CA LYS A 27 -18.70 -17.13 8.61
C LYS A 27 -18.10 -18.53 8.40
N LYS A 28 -17.24 -18.70 7.39
CA LYS A 28 -16.75 -20.00 6.93
C LYS A 28 -15.26 -20.23 7.20
N GLY A 29 -14.51 -19.17 7.55
CA GLY A 29 -13.07 -19.20 7.80
C GLY A 29 -12.23 -18.91 6.56
N LYS A 30 -10.93 -18.76 6.76
CA LYS A 30 -9.96 -18.37 5.72
C LYS A 30 -9.78 -19.46 4.66
N VAL A 31 -9.68 -19.01 3.40
CA VAL A 31 -9.37 -19.87 2.25
C VAL A 31 -8.02 -20.55 2.46
N GLY A 32 -7.95 -21.82 2.12
CA GLY A 32 -6.73 -22.64 2.29
C GLY A 32 -6.48 -23.14 3.71
N GLN A 33 -7.26 -22.68 4.71
CA GLN A 33 -7.17 -23.14 6.10
C GLN A 33 -8.42 -23.93 6.52
N LYS A 34 -9.61 -23.35 6.35
CA LYS A 34 -10.89 -23.95 6.78
C LYS A 34 -11.82 -24.28 5.61
N ILE A 35 -11.64 -23.66 4.48
CA ILE A 35 -12.44 -23.85 3.27
C ILE A 35 -11.53 -23.84 2.04
N ASN A 36 -11.81 -24.66 1.05
CA ASN A 36 -11.11 -24.64 -0.22
C ASN A 36 -11.59 -23.47 -1.11
N ALA A 37 -10.83 -23.16 -2.16
CA ALA A 37 -11.09 -22.01 -3.01
C ALA A 37 -12.41 -22.11 -3.80
N ASP A 38 -12.81 -23.31 -4.22
CA ASP A 38 -14.02 -23.50 -5.02
C ASP A 38 -15.27 -23.29 -4.18
N ASP A 39 -15.32 -23.92 -2.98
CA ASP A 39 -16.42 -23.74 -2.03
C ASP A 39 -16.50 -22.29 -1.53
N PHE A 40 -15.35 -21.64 -1.36
CA PHE A 40 -15.34 -20.23 -0.97
C PHE A 40 -15.92 -19.33 -2.05
N ARG A 41 -15.53 -19.51 -3.32
CA ARG A 41 -16.11 -18.76 -4.45
C ARG A 41 -17.61 -19.01 -4.59
N ALA A 42 -18.05 -20.26 -4.41
CA ALA A 42 -19.47 -20.60 -4.42
C ALA A 42 -20.23 -19.87 -3.30
N ALA A 43 -19.66 -19.83 -2.09
CA ALA A 43 -20.23 -19.13 -0.95
C ALA A 43 -20.27 -17.59 -1.16
N CYS A 44 -19.29 -17.01 -1.82
CA CYS A 44 -19.30 -15.59 -2.18
C CYS A 44 -20.41 -15.29 -3.19
N ARG A 45 -20.62 -16.13 -4.20
CA ARG A 45 -21.72 -16.00 -5.16
C ARG A 45 -23.10 -16.07 -4.49
N GLU A 46 -23.27 -17.04 -3.59
CA GLU A 46 -24.50 -17.19 -2.80
C GLU A 46 -24.75 -15.97 -1.90
N TYR A 47 -23.71 -15.47 -1.23
CA TYR A 47 -23.82 -14.27 -0.40
C TYR A 47 -24.22 -13.04 -1.25
N ALA A 48 -23.63 -12.87 -2.43
CA ALA A 48 -23.99 -11.80 -3.34
C ALA A 48 -25.46 -11.90 -3.76
N ASP A 49 -25.98 -13.09 -4.10
CA ASP A 49 -27.39 -13.29 -4.42
C ASP A 49 -28.32 -12.85 -3.29
N GLN A 50 -27.99 -13.23 -2.06
CA GLN A 50 -28.76 -12.84 -0.90
C GLN A 50 -28.80 -11.32 -0.70
N GLN A 51 -27.70 -10.61 -0.95
CA GLN A 51 -27.64 -9.14 -0.84
C GLN A 51 -28.42 -8.47 -1.97
N ILE A 52 -28.33 -8.98 -3.20
CA ILE A 52 -29.07 -8.49 -4.36
C ILE A 52 -30.57 -8.54 -4.08
N GLU A 53 -31.12 -9.67 -3.64
CA GLU A 53 -32.54 -9.80 -3.38
C GLU A 53 -33.02 -8.87 -2.26
N LYS A 54 -32.24 -8.69 -1.19
CA LYS A 54 -32.56 -7.72 -0.13
C LYS A 54 -32.62 -6.29 -0.67
N GLN A 55 -31.59 -5.86 -1.36
CA GLN A 55 -31.50 -4.51 -1.92
C GLN A 55 -32.61 -4.27 -2.95
N LYS A 56 -32.91 -5.27 -3.79
CA LYS A 56 -34.00 -5.20 -4.77
C LYS A 56 -35.35 -4.91 -4.13
N VAL A 57 -35.68 -5.58 -2.99
CA VAL A 57 -36.88 -5.32 -2.22
C VAL A 57 -36.92 -3.87 -1.71
N ASP A 58 -35.79 -3.39 -1.15
CA ASP A 58 -35.68 -2.05 -0.60
C ASP A 58 -35.83 -0.97 -1.69
N PHE A 59 -35.15 -1.13 -2.83
CA PHE A 59 -35.26 -0.19 -3.95
C PHE A 59 -36.67 -0.15 -4.57
N LYS A 60 -37.32 -1.31 -4.73
CA LYS A 60 -38.72 -1.36 -5.17
C LYS A 60 -39.62 -0.63 -4.18
N ARG A 61 -39.43 -0.80 -2.86
CA ARG A 61 -40.15 -0.09 -1.82
C ARG A 61 -39.98 1.44 -1.88
N LEU A 62 -38.76 1.90 -2.28
CA LEU A 62 -38.47 3.32 -2.50
C LEU A 62 -39.08 3.87 -3.79
N GLY A 63 -39.79 3.06 -4.58
CA GLY A 63 -40.46 3.48 -5.79
C GLY A 63 -39.56 3.60 -7.03
N ILE A 64 -38.39 2.99 -7.01
CA ILE A 64 -37.51 2.99 -8.17
C ILE A 64 -38.06 2.06 -9.25
N ILE A 65 -38.40 2.63 -10.41
CA ILE A 65 -38.89 1.90 -11.58
C ILE A 65 -37.76 1.44 -12.44
N GLY A 66 -37.69 0.15 -12.76
CA GLY A 66 -36.64 -0.46 -13.60
C GLY A 66 -36.97 -1.90 -13.96
N ASP A 67 -36.13 -2.49 -14.81
CA ASP A 67 -36.19 -3.91 -15.16
C ASP A 67 -35.53 -4.76 -14.07
N TRP A 68 -36.27 -5.01 -13.02
CA TRP A 68 -35.81 -5.77 -11.86
C TRP A 68 -35.71 -7.29 -12.12
N ASP A 69 -36.29 -7.77 -13.20
CA ASP A 69 -36.31 -9.19 -13.53
C ASP A 69 -35.10 -9.62 -14.37
N ASN A 70 -34.50 -8.66 -15.09
CA ASN A 70 -33.31 -8.87 -15.87
C ASN A 70 -32.15 -7.95 -15.43
N PRO A 71 -31.68 -8.04 -14.19
CA PRO A 71 -30.63 -7.19 -13.71
C PRO A 71 -29.28 -7.51 -14.34
N TYR A 72 -28.39 -6.53 -14.36
CA TYR A 72 -27.01 -6.68 -14.76
C TYR A 72 -26.17 -7.11 -13.55
N LEU A 73 -25.60 -8.31 -13.60
CA LEU A 73 -24.79 -8.88 -12.51
C LEU A 73 -23.37 -9.20 -13.00
N THR A 74 -22.38 -8.58 -12.41
CA THR A 74 -20.96 -8.78 -12.80
C THR A 74 -20.48 -10.21 -12.55
N LYS A 75 -21.14 -10.96 -11.67
CA LYS A 75 -20.85 -12.38 -11.41
C LYS A 75 -21.45 -13.36 -12.44
N ASN A 76 -22.26 -12.90 -13.39
CA ASN A 76 -22.79 -13.79 -14.42
C ASN A 76 -21.66 -14.34 -15.29
N PHE A 77 -21.64 -15.65 -15.53
CA PHE A 77 -20.58 -16.31 -16.28
C PHE A 77 -20.38 -15.73 -17.68
N LYS A 78 -21.47 -15.32 -18.35
CA LYS A 78 -21.37 -14.64 -19.64
C LYS A 78 -20.63 -13.32 -19.51
N TYR A 79 -20.91 -12.55 -18.46
CA TYR A 79 -20.26 -11.28 -18.22
C TYR A 79 -18.78 -11.44 -17.87
N GLU A 80 -18.45 -12.39 -16.98
CA GLU A 80 -17.05 -12.73 -16.66
C GLU A 80 -16.29 -13.16 -17.93
N ALA A 81 -16.92 -13.95 -18.80
CA ALA A 81 -16.32 -14.35 -20.07
C ALA A 81 -16.09 -13.15 -21.02
N ASP A 82 -16.98 -12.18 -21.03
CA ASP A 82 -16.84 -10.96 -21.84
C ASP A 82 -15.72 -10.06 -21.32
N ILE A 83 -15.52 -9.97 -20.00
CA ILE A 83 -14.37 -9.31 -19.38
C ILE A 83 -13.06 -9.96 -19.85
N VAL A 84 -12.97 -11.29 -19.76
CA VAL A 84 -11.76 -12.02 -20.16
C VAL A 84 -11.47 -11.83 -21.66
N ARG A 85 -12.50 -11.85 -22.53
CA ARG A 85 -12.33 -11.58 -23.96
C ARG A 85 -11.83 -10.17 -24.23
N SER A 86 -12.40 -9.18 -23.53
CA SER A 86 -12.00 -7.77 -23.67
C SER A 86 -10.54 -7.58 -23.23
N LEU A 87 -10.13 -8.16 -22.11
CA LEU A 87 -8.74 -8.16 -21.67
C LEU A 87 -7.84 -8.85 -22.71
N GLY A 88 -8.26 -9.98 -23.27
CA GLY A 88 -7.54 -10.69 -24.33
C GLY A 88 -7.28 -9.81 -25.56
N ILE A 89 -8.24 -8.96 -25.94
CA ILE A 89 -8.07 -7.99 -27.04
C ILE A 89 -7.02 -6.93 -26.67
N ILE A 90 -7.05 -6.40 -25.45
CA ILE A 90 -6.06 -5.43 -24.95
C ILE A 90 -4.65 -6.03 -24.97
N VAL A 91 -4.50 -7.28 -24.50
CA VAL A 91 -3.23 -8.02 -24.56
C VAL A 91 -2.74 -8.20 -25.99
N LYS A 92 -3.64 -8.63 -26.89
CA LYS A 92 -3.30 -8.84 -28.31
C LYS A 92 -2.82 -7.56 -28.99
N ASN A 93 -3.37 -6.42 -28.58
CA ASN A 93 -2.99 -5.11 -29.11
C ASN A 93 -1.71 -4.54 -28.45
N GLY A 94 -1.04 -5.28 -27.57
CA GLY A 94 0.22 -4.87 -26.94
C GLY A 94 0.10 -3.81 -25.84
N HIS A 95 -1.11 -3.56 -25.33
CA HIS A 95 -1.34 -2.54 -24.30
C HIS A 95 -1.15 -3.06 -22.85
N LEU A 96 -0.85 -4.34 -22.68
CA LEU A 96 -0.57 -4.92 -21.36
C LEU A 96 0.88 -5.40 -21.31
N SER A 97 1.62 -4.93 -20.30
CA SER A 97 2.97 -5.38 -20.00
C SER A 97 3.07 -5.80 -18.54
N LYS A 98 3.94 -6.78 -18.26
CA LYS A 98 4.27 -7.17 -16.89
C LYS A 98 5.32 -6.22 -16.33
N GLY A 99 5.11 -5.72 -15.13
CA GLY A 99 6.05 -4.85 -14.42
C GLY A 99 5.92 -5.01 -12.91
N TYR A 100 6.79 -4.32 -12.18
CA TYR A 100 6.76 -4.26 -10.73
C TYR A 100 6.45 -2.82 -10.29
N LYS A 101 5.55 -2.68 -9.34
CA LYS A 101 5.19 -1.40 -8.73
C LYS A 101 4.93 -1.64 -7.24
N PRO A 102 5.46 -0.78 -6.34
CA PRO A 102 5.05 -0.80 -4.94
C PRO A 102 3.54 -0.58 -4.83
N VAL A 103 2.89 -1.40 -4.02
CA VAL A 103 1.44 -1.31 -3.75
C VAL A 103 1.19 -1.38 -2.26
N HIS A 104 0.12 -0.73 -1.80
CA HIS A 104 -0.34 -0.89 -0.43
C HIS A 104 -0.80 -2.32 -0.18
N TRP A 105 -0.38 -2.88 0.93
CA TRP A 105 -0.72 -4.24 1.34
C TRP A 105 -1.30 -4.28 2.73
N CYS A 106 -2.48 -4.87 2.89
CA CYS A 106 -3.07 -5.13 4.18
C CYS A 106 -2.63 -6.50 4.70
N THR A 107 -1.88 -6.51 5.78
CA THR A 107 -1.40 -7.76 6.42
C THR A 107 -2.53 -8.56 7.07
N GLU A 108 -3.59 -7.89 7.51
CA GLU A 108 -4.78 -8.54 8.10
C GLU A 108 -5.62 -9.25 7.03
N CYS A 109 -5.94 -8.54 5.96
CA CYS A 109 -6.71 -9.10 4.83
C CYS A 109 -5.86 -9.99 3.91
N SER A 110 -4.52 -9.92 4.01
CA SER A 110 -3.59 -10.59 3.09
C SER A 110 -3.88 -10.25 1.62
N SER A 111 -4.10 -8.97 1.35
CA SER A 111 -4.49 -8.45 0.03
C SER A 111 -3.84 -7.12 -0.27
N ALA A 112 -3.59 -6.87 -1.56
CA ALA A 112 -3.29 -5.54 -2.05
C ALA A 112 -4.51 -4.63 -1.92
N LEU A 113 -4.26 -3.35 -1.69
CA LEU A 113 -5.29 -2.32 -1.58
C LEU A 113 -5.16 -1.32 -2.72
N ALA A 114 -6.30 -0.85 -3.23
CA ALA A 114 -6.35 0.35 -4.04
C ALA A 114 -6.08 1.58 -3.15
N GLU A 115 -5.59 2.66 -3.73
CA GLU A 115 -5.27 3.89 -2.97
C GLU A 115 -6.51 4.46 -2.24
N ALA A 116 -7.69 4.33 -2.84
CA ALA A 116 -8.95 4.76 -2.24
C ALA A 116 -9.40 3.90 -1.03
N GLU A 117 -8.79 2.74 -0.82
CA GLU A 117 -9.07 1.85 0.31
C GLU A 117 -8.09 2.07 1.48
N VAL A 118 -7.10 2.96 1.30
CA VAL A 118 -6.10 3.28 2.32
C VAL A 118 -6.62 4.36 3.24
N ASP A 119 -6.59 4.10 4.53
CA ASP A 119 -6.92 5.05 5.58
C ASP A 119 -5.69 5.36 6.44
N TYR A 120 -5.53 6.63 6.83
CA TYR A 120 -4.38 7.09 7.58
C TYR A 120 -4.78 7.32 9.04
N LYS A 121 -3.95 6.82 9.94
CA LYS A 121 -4.13 6.96 11.40
C LYS A 121 -2.81 7.34 12.04
N ASP A 122 -2.90 8.13 13.09
CA ASP A 122 -1.75 8.36 13.95
C ASP A 122 -1.32 7.06 14.62
N LYS A 123 -0.06 6.72 14.47
CA LYS A 123 0.52 5.49 15.01
C LYS A 123 1.91 5.78 15.59
N GLY A 124 2.12 5.39 16.84
CA GLY A 124 3.45 5.32 17.42
C GLY A 124 4.22 4.13 16.84
N SER A 125 5.45 4.37 16.42
CA SER A 125 6.37 3.32 15.93
C SER A 125 7.74 3.55 16.53
N ASP A 126 8.42 2.46 16.87
CA ASP A 126 9.82 2.52 17.26
C ASP A 126 10.68 2.99 16.10
N THR A 127 11.65 3.82 16.39
CA THR A 127 12.60 4.34 15.41
C THR A 127 14.01 3.88 15.75
N VAL A 128 14.84 3.70 14.75
CA VAL A 128 16.24 3.31 14.92
C VAL A 128 17.11 4.23 14.09
N ASP A 129 18.15 4.76 14.74
CA ASP A 129 19.26 5.41 14.07
C ASP A 129 20.40 4.40 13.92
N VAL A 130 20.96 4.28 12.71
CA VAL A 130 22.00 3.31 12.39
C VAL A 130 23.17 4.02 11.71
N SER A 131 24.38 3.76 12.19
CA SER A 131 25.60 4.29 11.58
C SER A 131 26.23 3.27 10.65
N PHE A 132 26.55 3.68 9.42
CA PHE A 132 27.34 2.92 8.45
C PHE A 132 28.72 3.56 8.33
N GLU A 133 29.76 2.78 8.54
CA GLU A 133 31.13 3.23 8.42
C GLU A 133 31.49 3.53 6.96
N VAL A 134 32.14 4.68 6.74
CA VAL A 134 32.69 5.05 5.45
C VAL A 134 34.06 4.36 5.32
N VAL A 135 34.19 3.50 4.32
CA VAL A 135 35.39 2.69 4.11
C VAL A 135 36.52 3.40 3.34
N ASP A 136 36.16 4.48 2.61
CA ASP A 136 37.11 5.29 1.86
C ASP A 136 37.66 6.42 2.72
N ASP A 137 38.94 6.76 2.53
CA ASP A 137 39.62 7.85 3.22
C ASP A 137 39.29 9.24 2.61
N PHE A 138 38.01 9.47 2.36
CA PHE A 138 37.55 10.70 1.70
C PHE A 138 37.70 11.94 2.60
N PHE A 139 37.59 11.75 3.90
CA PHE A 139 37.56 12.87 4.84
C PHE A 139 38.91 13.28 5.39
N ASP A 140 39.97 12.52 5.13
CA ASP A 140 41.35 12.76 5.61
C ASP A 140 41.34 13.04 7.14
N LEU A 141 40.80 12.08 7.89
CA LEU A 141 40.70 12.10 9.35
C LEU A 141 41.30 10.82 9.94
N ASP A 142 42.13 10.98 10.99
CA ASP A 142 42.77 9.85 11.70
C ASP A 142 41.76 9.04 12.58
N LYS A 143 40.47 9.07 12.26
CA LYS A 143 39.42 8.39 13.01
C LYS A 143 38.29 7.91 12.11
N PRO A 144 37.53 6.87 12.51
CA PRO A 144 36.40 6.36 11.75
C PRO A 144 35.34 7.42 11.52
N VAL A 145 34.86 7.49 10.29
CA VAL A 145 33.73 8.35 9.91
C VAL A 145 32.55 7.46 9.56
N SER A 146 31.38 7.77 10.09
CA SER A 146 30.14 7.02 9.79
C SER A 146 29.04 7.97 9.36
N ILE A 147 28.26 7.52 8.37
CA ILE A 147 27.02 8.18 8.00
C ILE A 147 25.87 7.60 8.81
N VAL A 148 25.02 8.46 9.34
CA VAL A 148 23.90 8.02 10.18
C VAL A 148 22.58 8.13 9.38
N ILE A 149 21.82 7.06 9.38
CA ILE A 149 20.48 7.01 8.81
C ILE A 149 19.45 6.82 9.93
N TRP A 150 18.24 7.22 9.66
CA TRP A 150 17.08 7.03 10.52
C TRP A 150 16.01 6.21 9.80
N THR A 151 15.37 5.27 10.51
CA THR A 151 14.31 4.46 9.93
C THR A 151 13.25 4.06 10.96
N THR A 152 12.00 3.94 10.51
CA THR A 152 10.88 3.29 11.21
C THR A 152 10.71 1.83 10.81
N THR A 153 11.51 1.33 9.86
CA THR A 153 11.38 0.00 9.25
C THR A 153 12.70 -0.78 9.33
N PRO A 154 13.17 -1.11 10.56
CA PRO A 154 14.50 -1.72 10.76
C PRO A 154 14.66 -3.09 10.07
N TRP A 155 13.59 -3.78 9.76
CA TRP A 155 13.62 -5.05 9.01
C TRP A 155 14.11 -4.93 7.56
N THR A 156 14.24 -3.71 7.03
CA THR A 156 14.81 -3.47 5.71
C THR A 156 16.35 -3.41 5.72
N LEU A 157 16.97 -3.21 6.88
CA LEU A 157 18.42 -3.08 7.03
C LEU A 157 19.24 -4.28 6.50
N PRO A 158 18.80 -5.54 6.68
CA PRO A 158 19.55 -6.69 6.14
C PRO A 158 19.70 -6.71 4.60
N ALA A 159 18.82 -5.99 3.89
CA ALA A 159 18.86 -5.88 2.43
C ALA A 159 19.40 -4.51 1.96
N ASN A 160 19.97 -3.72 2.86
CA ASN A 160 20.52 -2.41 2.50
C ASN A 160 21.82 -2.55 1.69
N GLU A 161 21.87 -1.93 0.51
CA GLU A 161 23.03 -1.96 -0.38
C GLU A 161 23.70 -0.60 -0.52
N ALA A 162 23.00 0.50 -0.21
CA ALA A 162 23.52 1.84 -0.37
C ALA A 162 22.83 2.84 0.55
N VAL A 163 23.48 3.97 0.77
CA VAL A 163 22.93 5.16 1.45
C VAL A 163 22.78 6.26 0.41
N ALA A 164 21.57 6.83 0.31
CA ALA A 164 21.29 7.97 -0.56
C ALA A 164 21.36 9.27 0.24
N LEU A 165 22.04 10.26 -0.31
CA LEU A 165 22.09 11.63 0.22
C LEU A 165 21.31 12.58 -0.69
N HIS A 166 20.76 13.64 -0.11
CA HIS A 166 20.06 14.65 -0.89
C HIS A 166 21.07 15.66 -1.45
N PRO A 167 21.16 15.87 -2.77
CA PRO A 167 22.23 16.65 -3.40
C PRO A 167 22.24 18.14 -3.04
N GLU A 168 21.10 18.67 -2.61
CA GLU A 168 20.98 20.11 -2.27
C GLU A 168 21.15 20.39 -0.76
N LEU A 169 21.12 19.36 0.10
CA LEU A 169 21.30 19.54 1.53
C LEU A 169 22.76 19.62 1.90
N ASP A 170 23.02 20.38 2.96
CA ASP A 170 24.33 20.48 3.59
C ASP A 170 24.50 19.41 4.66
N TYR A 171 25.67 18.76 4.63
CA TYR A 171 26.05 17.73 5.59
C TYR A 171 27.32 18.18 6.32
N VAL A 172 27.36 17.92 7.61
CA VAL A 172 28.45 18.32 8.50
C VAL A 172 28.97 17.12 9.26
N LEU A 173 30.21 17.25 9.75
CA LEU A 173 30.87 16.25 10.59
C LEU A 173 30.71 16.62 12.05
N ALA A 174 30.13 15.71 12.82
CA ALA A 174 30.09 15.76 14.28
C ALA A 174 31.27 14.94 14.83
N ASP A 175 32.26 15.60 15.39
CA ASP A 175 33.40 14.95 16.04
C ASP A 175 33.04 14.57 17.48
N LEU A 176 33.04 13.27 17.77
CA LEU A 176 32.72 12.70 19.07
C LEU A 176 33.99 12.36 19.91
N GLY A 177 35.16 12.68 19.37
CA GLY A 177 36.46 12.35 19.97
C GLY A 177 37.09 11.10 19.34
N ASP A 178 36.49 9.96 19.49
CA ASP A 178 36.96 8.67 18.98
C ASP A 178 36.47 8.35 17.54
N LYS A 179 35.40 8.99 17.09
CA LYS A 179 34.79 8.83 15.78
C LYS A 179 34.06 10.10 15.34
N CYS A 180 33.70 10.17 14.05
CA CYS A 180 32.88 11.24 13.49
C CYS A 180 31.57 10.70 12.90
N PHE A 181 30.49 11.47 13.04
CA PHE A 181 29.24 11.21 12.33
C PHE A 181 28.98 12.25 11.24
N ILE A 182 28.54 11.79 10.08
CA ILE A 182 27.98 12.64 9.02
C ILE A 182 26.50 12.79 9.28
N LEU A 183 26.05 14.02 9.44
CA LEU A 183 24.66 14.38 9.69
C LEU A 183 24.25 15.52 8.75
N ALA A 184 22.98 15.57 8.35
CA ALA A 184 22.45 16.77 7.73
C ALA A 184 22.56 17.95 8.72
N GLU A 185 22.99 19.11 8.24
CA GLU A 185 23.27 20.27 9.09
C GLU A 185 22.05 20.68 9.91
N ASP A 186 20.87 20.70 9.28
CA ASP A 186 19.61 21.07 9.94
C ASP A 186 19.17 20.08 11.03
N LEU A 187 19.70 18.86 11.01
CA LEU A 187 19.40 17.81 11.98
C LEU A 187 20.49 17.63 13.05
N TYR A 188 21.59 18.38 12.98
CA TYR A 188 22.77 18.20 13.83
C TYR A 188 22.42 18.18 15.32
N ASP A 189 21.83 19.26 15.82
CA ASP A 189 21.52 19.39 17.25
C ASP A 189 20.49 18.37 17.73
N SER A 190 19.40 18.20 16.97
CA SER A 190 18.33 17.28 17.32
C SER A 190 18.75 15.80 17.29
N ALA A 191 19.67 15.45 16.40
CA ALA A 191 20.23 14.10 16.31
C ALA A 191 21.14 13.82 17.52
N LEU A 192 22.05 14.74 17.85
CA LEU A 192 22.96 14.59 18.99
C LEU A 192 22.20 14.53 20.33
N GLU A 193 21.16 15.35 20.50
CA GLU A 193 20.28 15.29 21.67
C GLU A 193 19.61 13.90 21.79
N ARG A 194 19.06 13.39 20.68
CA ARG A 194 18.43 12.06 20.63
C ARG A 194 19.41 10.93 20.96
N TYR A 195 20.68 11.09 20.58
CA TYR A 195 21.74 10.11 20.89
C TYR A 195 22.29 10.24 22.32
N GLY A 196 21.89 11.27 23.06
CA GLY A 196 22.43 11.58 24.38
C GLY A 196 23.89 12.02 24.33
N ILE A 197 24.36 12.54 23.21
CA ILE A 197 25.74 12.98 23.02
C ILE A 197 25.84 14.46 23.35
N ASN A 198 26.62 14.75 24.39
CA ASN A 198 26.94 16.11 24.81
C ASN A 198 28.39 16.45 24.48
N GLY A 199 28.63 17.63 23.91
CA GLY A 199 29.99 18.13 23.68
C GLY A 199 30.65 17.64 22.39
N ALA A 200 29.88 17.19 21.42
CA ALA A 200 30.38 16.95 20.06
C ALA A 200 30.84 18.27 19.42
N ASN A 201 31.98 18.26 18.75
CA ASN A 201 32.48 19.42 18.02
C ASN A 201 32.03 19.34 16.55
N LYS A 202 31.33 20.38 16.10
CA LYS A 202 31.00 20.53 14.67
C LYS A 202 32.27 20.97 13.94
N LEU A 203 32.73 20.16 13.00
CA LEU A 203 33.90 20.55 12.18
C LEU A 203 33.47 21.57 11.12
N ASP A 204 34.38 22.54 10.86
CA ASP A 204 34.17 23.60 9.87
C ASP A 204 34.30 23.07 8.41
N ARG A 205 33.62 21.97 8.12
CA ARG A 205 33.56 21.36 6.78
C ARG A 205 32.12 21.03 6.44
N VAL A 206 31.64 21.60 5.33
CA VAL A 206 30.29 21.35 4.81
C VAL A 206 30.41 20.62 3.50
N TYR A 207 29.63 19.58 3.34
CA TYR A 207 29.58 18.73 2.16
C TYR A 207 28.19 18.79 1.53
N LYS A 208 28.12 18.70 0.23
CA LYS A 208 26.84 18.46 -0.48
C LYS A 208 26.63 16.96 -0.62
N GLY A 209 25.36 16.56 -0.58
CA GLY A 209 25.00 15.17 -0.76
C GLY A 209 25.13 14.63 -2.19
#